data_265c9c195f1096846fb4c70796b91336
#
_entry.id   265c9c195f1096846fb4c70796b91336
#
_cell.length_a   1.000
_cell.length_b   1.000
_cell.length_c   1.000
_cell.angle_alpha   90.00
_cell.angle_beta   90.00
_cell.angle_gamma   90.00
#
_symmetry.space_group_name_H-M   'P 1'
#
loop_
_entity.id
_entity.type
_entity.pdbx_description
1 polymer ?
#
loop_
_entity_poly.entity_id
_entity_poly.type
_entity_poly.pdbx_seq_one_letter_code
_entity_poly.pdbx_strand_id
1 'polypeptide(L)'
;MLTVVYGHPYDKSFNAAIKDAILAALAKEGPEWSLIDLYADGFDPAVRAPELALYSQGRTSDALAQKYMDILSRTDKIIYIFPVWWGTEPAIVKGFHDKVLLKGFAWTYSPEGRLMPKLKIRRTVLFTTSEAPTATFSAYFTHYLPEHVFAAVGMQGAAWHNFDHIPRSTPEERAAFLKLAAREAAALIK
;
A
#
# COMPACT_ATOMS: atom_id res chain seq x y z
N MET A 1 5.91 -11.20 -8.49
CA MET A 1 5.28 -11.48 -7.18
C MET A 1 4.30 -10.36 -6.82
N LEU A 2 3.12 -10.69 -6.28
CA LEU A 2 2.17 -9.71 -5.75
C LEU A 2 2.41 -9.49 -4.26
N THR A 3 2.38 -8.22 -3.80
CA THR A 3 2.47 -7.88 -2.38
C THR A 3 1.21 -7.17 -1.91
N VAL A 4 0.67 -7.57 -0.77
CA VAL A 4 -0.43 -6.90 -0.09
C VAL A 4 0.13 -6.14 1.10
N VAL A 5 -0.12 -4.83 1.19
CA VAL A 5 0.24 -3.98 2.33
C VAL A 5 -1.05 -3.62 3.06
N TYR A 6 -1.13 -3.98 4.33
CA TYR A 6 -2.30 -3.79 5.16
C TYR A 6 -1.99 -2.88 6.35
N GLY A 7 -2.82 -1.84 6.52
CA GLY A 7 -2.61 -0.81 7.55
C GLY A 7 -3.88 -0.50 8.37
N HIS A 8 -4.40 -1.49 9.14
CA HIS A 8 -5.50 -1.25 10.08
C HIS A 8 -5.29 -2.01 11.40
N PRO A 9 -5.46 -1.37 12.59
CA PRO A 9 -5.16 -1.99 13.88
C PRO A 9 -6.24 -2.96 14.40
N TYR A 10 -7.47 -2.86 13.88
CA TYR A 10 -8.62 -3.60 14.41
C TYR A 10 -9.02 -4.74 13.48
N ASP A 11 -8.92 -5.96 13.99
CA ASP A 11 -9.15 -7.22 13.26
C ASP A 11 -10.63 -7.46 12.83
N LYS A 12 -11.58 -6.76 13.45
CA LYS A 12 -13.01 -6.81 13.10
C LYS A 12 -13.46 -5.62 12.23
N SER A 13 -12.52 -4.86 11.68
CA SER A 13 -12.82 -3.76 10.76
C SER A 13 -13.26 -4.26 9.38
N PHE A 14 -13.92 -3.39 8.62
CA PHE A 14 -14.24 -3.73 7.21
C PHE A 14 -12.96 -3.82 6.37
N ASN A 15 -11.90 -3.09 6.70
CA ASN A 15 -10.58 -3.27 6.08
C ASN A 15 -10.01 -4.69 6.32
N ALA A 16 -10.22 -5.26 7.51
CA ALA A 16 -9.84 -6.65 7.77
C ALA A 16 -10.62 -7.62 6.89
N ALA A 17 -11.94 -7.43 6.74
CA ALA A 17 -12.76 -8.24 5.85
C ALA A 17 -12.31 -8.12 4.38
N ILE A 18 -11.90 -6.93 3.92
CA ILE A 18 -11.32 -6.72 2.58
C ILE A 18 -10.01 -7.49 2.44
N LYS A 19 -9.10 -7.39 3.42
CA LYS A 19 -7.86 -8.17 3.46
C LYS A 19 -8.14 -9.66 3.34
N ASP A 20 -9.04 -10.18 4.17
CA ASP A 20 -9.34 -11.61 4.20
C ASP A 20 -9.95 -12.10 2.87
N ALA A 21 -10.84 -11.32 2.25
CA ALA A 21 -11.39 -11.63 0.93
C ALA A 21 -10.32 -11.67 -0.16
N ILE A 22 -9.39 -10.73 -0.15
CA ILE A 22 -8.24 -10.68 -1.07
C ILE A 22 -7.34 -11.89 -0.86
N LEU A 23 -6.91 -12.16 0.39
CA LEU A 23 -6.01 -13.28 0.69
C LEU A 23 -6.64 -14.63 0.34
N ALA A 24 -7.94 -14.80 0.61
CA ALA A 24 -8.66 -16.01 0.22
C ALA A 24 -8.74 -16.21 -1.31
N ALA A 25 -8.81 -15.12 -2.08
CA ALA A 25 -8.75 -15.19 -3.54
C ALA A 25 -7.34 -15.53 -4.03
N LEU A 26 -6.30 -14.89 -3.49
CA LEU A 26 -4.92 -15.13 -3.86
C LEU A 26 -4.46 -16.56 -3.54
N ALA A 27 -4.90 -17.11 -2.40
CA ALA A 27 -4.56 -18.49 -2.00
C ALA A 27 -5.08 -19.55 -2.98
N LYS A 28 -6.13 -19.25 -3.76
CA LYS A 28 -6.65 -20.15 -4.80
C LYS A 28 -5.84 -20.14 -6.09
N GLU A 29 -5.14 -19.03 -6.35
CA GLU A 29 -4.40 -18.83 -7.61
C GLU A 29 -2.92 -19.29 -7.49
N GLY A 30 -2.41 -19.53 -6.27
CA GLY A 30 -1.06 -20.04 -6.03
C GLY A 30 -0.28 -19.30 -4.94
N PRO A 31 0.98 -19.67 -4.69
CA PRO A 31 1.77 -19.17 -3.57
C PRO A 31 2.55 -17.87 -3.86
N GLU A 32 2.48 -17.29 -5.04
CA GLU A 32 3.33 -16.16 -5.45
C GLU A 32 2.85 -14.79 -4.94
N TRP A 33 2.52 -14.71 -3.66
CA TRP A 33 2.17 -13.44 -3.00
C TRP A 33 2.79 -13.32 -1.60
N SER A 34 2.86 -12.08 -1.12
CA SER A 34 3.31 -11.75 0.24
C SER A 34 2.35 -10.79 0.93
N LEU A 35 2.24 -10.91 2.25
CA LEU A 35 1.52 -9.96 3.09
C LEU A 35 2.52 -9.17 3.94
N ILE A 36 2.39 -7.86 3.96
CA ILE A 36 2.96 -6.92 4.92
C ILE A 36 1.80 -6.41 5.77
N ASP A 37 1.66 -6.94 6.98
CA ASP A 37 0.66 -6.49 7.96
C ASP A 37 1.35 -5.57 8.97
N LEU A 38 1.26 -4.26 8.72
CA LEU A 38 2.03 -3.26 9.46
C LEU A 38 1.75 -3.26 10.97
N TYR A 39 0.51 -3.54 11.39
CA TYR A 39 0.17 -3.60 12.80
C TYR A 39 0.54 -4.95 13.44
N ALA A 40 0.27 -6.05 12.75
CA ALA A 40 0.62 -7.38 13.25
C ALA A 40 2.14 -7.58 13.36
N ASP A 41 2.91 -7.01 12.43
CA ASP A 41 4.38 -7.02 12.46
C ASP A 41 4.96 -6.06 13.54
N GLY A 42 4.17 -5.20 14.16
CA GLY A 42 4.63 -4.21 15.15
C GLY A 42 5.50 -3.10 14.53
N PHE A 43 5.19 -2.69 13.30
CA PHE A 43 5.97 -1.68 12.59
C PHE A 43 5.88 -0.30 13.26
N ASP A 44 7.03 0.30 13.60
CA ASP A 44 7.11 1.70 14.04
C ASP A 44 7.15 2.64 12.83
N PRO A 45 6.12 3.48 12.59
CA PRO A 45 6.09 4.38 11.45
C PRO A 45 7.04 5.58 11.57
N ALA A 46 7.59 5.86 12.75
CA ALA A 46 8.40 7.05 12.94
C ALA A 46 9.85 6.83 12.47
N VAL A 47 10.32 7.69 11.57
CA VAL A 47 11.74 7.74 11.19
C VAL A 47 12.56 8.29 12.37
N ARG A 48 13.58 7.56 12.78
CA ARG A 48 14.47 7.95 13.88
C ARG A 48 15.80 8.50 13.34
N ALA A 49 16.52 9.27 14.14
CA ALA A 49 17.77 9.89 13.73
C ALA A 49 18.83 8.90 13.19
N PRO A 50 19.03 7.70 13.78
CA PRO A 50 19.95 6.70 13.23
C PRO A 50 19.55 6.21 11.83
N GLU A 51 18.24 6.09 11.55
CA GLU A 51 17.73 5.68 10.25
C GLU A 51 17.93 6.79 9.21
N LEU A 52 17.64 8.03 9.60
CA LEU A 52 17.83 9.19 8.73
C LEU A 52 19.30 9.36 8.31
N ALA A 53 20.25 9.03 9.17
CA ALA A 53 21.68 9.04 8.84
C ALA A 53 22.07 8.05 7.73
N LEU A 54 21.29 6.99 7.52
CA LEU A 54 21.51 5.96 6.50
C LEU A 54 20.65 6.17 5.24
N TYR A 55 19.66 7.05 5.29
CA TYR A 55 18.64 7.26 4.27
C TYR A 55 19.20 7.45 2.86
N SER A 56 20.19 8.35 2.70
CA SER A 56 20.78 8.65 1.39
C SER A 56 21.64 7.54 0.80
N GLN A 57 21.95 6.51 1.61
CA GLN A 57 22.71 5.33 1.21
C GLN A 57 21.78 4.16 0.79
N GLY A 58 20.45 4.33 0.87
CA GLY A 58 19.47 3.27 0.64
C GLY A 58 19.52 2.18 1.72
N ARG A 59 19.92 2.54 2.93
CA ARG A 59 20.11 1.63 4.08
C ARG A 59 19.21 2.07 5.23
N THR A 60 18.85 1.11 6.05
CA THR A 60 18.10 1.32 7.29
C THR A 60 18.72 0.51 8.42
N SER A 61 18.54 0.97 9.66
CA SER A 61 18.84 0.20 10.87
C SER A 61 17.61 -0.56 11.40
N ASP A 62 16.43 -0.33 10.81
CA ASP A 62 15.20 -1.02 11.17
C ASP A 62 15.09 -2.35 10.41
N ALA A 63 15.09 -3.46 11.14
CA ALA A 63 15.03 -4.80 10.56
C ALA A 63 13.71 -5.07 9.81
N LEU A 64 12.58 -4.48 10.25
CA LEU A 64 11.31 -4.60 9.54
C LEU A 64 11.32 -3.80 8.24
N ALA A 65 11.84 -2.57 8.26
CA ALA A 65 11.99 -1.79 7.05
C ALA A 65 12.89 -2.51 6.04
N GLN A 66 13.99 -3.14 6.47
CA GLN A 66 14.85 -3.96 5.60
C GLN A 66 14.08 -5.16 5.02
N LYS A 67 13.35 -5.91 5.86
CA LYS A 67 12.49 -7.02 5.42
C LYS A 67 11.50 -6.56 4.33
N TYR A 68 10.88 -5.39 4.50
CA TYR A 68 9.94 -4.84 3.53
C TYR A 68 10.61 -4.39 2.23
N MET A 69 11.80 -3.81 2.31
CA MET A 69 12.62 -3.50 1.13
C MET A 69 12.94 -4.79 0.33
N ASP A 70 13.31 -5.87 1.01
CA ASP A 70 13.60 -7.17 0.37
C ASP A 70 12.35 -7.77 -0.30
N ILE A 71 11.17 -7.60 0.29
CA ILE A 71 9.89 -8.00 -0.32
C ILE A 71 9.61 -7.13 -1.55
N LEU A 72 9.71 -5.79 -1.43
CA LEU A 72 9.43 -4.86 -2.53
C LEU A 72 10.40 -5.03 -3.71
N SER A 73 11.64 -5.44 -3.48
CA SER A 73 12.62 -5.70 -4.55
C SER A 73 12.17 -6.79 -5.52
N ARG A 74 11.29 -7.70 -5.08
CA ARG A 74 10.73 -8.83 -5.85
C ARG A 74 9.28 -8.59 -6.26
N THR A 75 8.69 -7.46 -5.85
CA THR A 75 7.29 -7.11 -6.10
C THR A 75 7.14 -6.48 -7.48
N ASP A 76 6.20 -6.98 -8.26
CA ASP A 76 5.81 -6.38 -9.55
C ASP A 76 4.36 -5.87 -9.59
N LYS A 77 3.56 -6.22 -8.58
CA LYS A 77 2.18 -5.78 -8.38
C LYS A 77 1.94 -5.58 -6.89
N ILE A 78 1.25 -4.53 -6.51
CA ILE A 78 1.02 -4.19 -5.10
C ILE A 78 -0.44 -3.82 -4.84
N ILE A 79 -0.98 -4.30 -3.73
CA ILE A 79 -2.31 -3.93 -3.22
C ILE A 79 -2.11 -3.25 -1.87
N TYR A 80 -2.65 -2.07 -1.70
CA TYR A 80 -2.76 -1.39 -0.40
C TYR A 80 -4.18 -1.51 0.14
N ILE A 81 -4.31 -1.76 1.45
CA ILE A 81 -5.60 -1.82 2.16
C ILE A 81 -5.50 -1.01 3.45
N PHE A 82 -6.23 0.09 3.54
CA PHE A 82 -6.20 0.97 4.73
C PHE A 82 -7.43 1.89 4.78
N PRO A 83 -7.78 2.44 5.95
CA PRO A 83 -8.83 3.45 6.07
C PRO A 83 -8.32 4.83 5.64
N VAL A 84 -9.21 5.68 5.15
CA VAL A 84 -8.90 7.10 4.96
C VAL A 84 -9.05 7.80 6.32
N TRP A 85 -7.94 8.26 6.88
CA TRP A 85 -7.91 9.05 8.10
C TRP A 85 -7.44 10.47 7.79
N TRP A 86 -8.27 11.46 8.16
CA TRP A 86 -7.98 12.87 7.88
C TRP A 86 -7.63 13.17 6.41
N GLY A 87 -8.30 12.49 5.49
CA GLY A 87 -8.22 12.74 4.05
C GLY A 87 -7.07 12.04 3.33
N THR A 88 -6.21 11.32 4.03
CA THR A 88 -5.03 10.62 3.51
C THR A 88 -4.91 9.21 4.07
N GLU A 89 -3.79 8.54 3.78
CA GLU A 89 -3.43 7.28 4.43
C GLU A 89 -3.13 7.48 5.92
N PRO A 90 -3.35 6.45 6.77
CA PRO A 90 -2.97 6.49 8.19
C PRO A 90 -1.47 6.65 8.39
N ALA A 91 -1.06 7.21 9.54
CA ALA A 91 0.34 7.41 9.89
C ALA A 91 1.23 6.17 9.69
N ILE A 92 0.70 4.96 9.94
CA ILE A 92 1.46 3.72 9.78
C ILE A 92 1.78 3.44 8.31
N VAL A 93 0.87 3.75 7.37
CA VAL A 93 1.09 3.60 5.92
C VAL A 93 2.00 4.71 5.41
N LYS A 94 1.80 5.96 5.88
CA LYS A 94 2.72 7.06 5.56
C LYS A 94 4.14 6.76 6.05
N GLY A 95 4.28 6.25 7.27
CA GLY A 95 5.57 5.84 7.81
C GLY A 95 6.20 4.66 7.06
N PHE A 96 5.40 3.72 6.54
CA PHE A 96 5.90 2.71 5.62
C PHE A 96 6.52 3.35 4.37
N HIS A 97 5.87 4.35 3.75
CA HIS A 97 6.47 5.09 2.65
C HIS A 97 7.77 5.79 3.06
N ASP A 98 7.79 6.48 4.21
CA ASP A 98 8.94 7.25 4.67
C ASP A 98 10.15 6.37 5.02
N LYS A 99 9.93 5.18 5.59
CA LYS A 99 11.00 4.29 6.07
C LYS A 99 11.47 3.25 5.07
N VAL A 100 10.64 2.93 4.07
CA VAL A 100 10.92 1.82 3.13
C VAL A 100 11.28 2.34 1.74
N LEU A 101 10.68 3.46 1.28
CA LEU A 101 10.94 4.01 -0.06
C LEU A 101 12.19 4.91 -0.08
N LEU A 102 13.31 4.39 0.39
CA LEU A 102 14.54 5.13 0.59
C LEU A 102 15.22 5.52 -0.73
N LYS A 103 15.94 6.66 -0.70
CA LYS A 103 16.88 7.03 -1.76
C LYS A 103 17.97 5.97 -1.89
N GLY A 104 18.29 5.57 -3.12
CA GLY A 104 19.24 4.48 -3.39
C GLY A 104 18.56 3.11 -3.55
N PHE A 105 17.46 2.88 -2.86
CA PHE A 105 16.62 1.67 -3.00
C PHE A 105 15.44 1.89 -3.95
N ALA A 106 14.49 2.75 -3.60
CA ALA A 106 13.26 2.95 -4.36
C ALA A 106 13.39 3.99 -5.47
N TRP A 107 14.30 4.95 -5.30
CA TRP A 107 14.56 6.03 -6.24
C TRP A 107 15.99 6.57 -6.10
N THR A 108 16.43 7.36 -7.09
CA THR A 108 17.73 8.06 -7.05
C THR A 108 17.66 9.33 -7.91
N TYR A 109 18.76 10.05 -8.02
CA TYR A 109 18.91 11.10 -9.03
C TYR A 109 19.85 10.67 -10.13
N SER A 110 19.57 11.10 -11.39
CA SER A 110 20.53 11.02 -12.49
C SER A 110 21.67 12.02 -12.25
N PRO A 111 22.77 11.95 -13.04
CA PRO A 111 23.85 12.97 -12.98
C PRO A 111 23.35 14.38 -13.23
N GLU A 112 22.28 14.56 -14.02
CA GLU A 112 21.65 15.84 -14.35
C GLU A 112 20.63 16.30 -13.30
N GLY A 113 20.51 15.59 -12.17
CA GLY A 113 19.62 15.95 -11.07
C GLY A 113 18.13 15.55 -11.27
N ARG A 114 17.81 14.71 -12.25
CA ARG A 114 16.43 14.22 -12.46
C ARG A 114 16.14 13.04 -11.54
N LEU A 115 14.95 13.02 -10.95
CA LEU A 115 14.49 11.88 -10.16
C LEU A 115 14.31 10.65 -11.06
N MET A 116 14.92 9.54 -10.64
CA MET A 116 14.92 8.25 -11.33
C MET A 116 14.28 7.18 -10.44
N PRO A 117 13.10 6.65 -10.79
CA PRO A 117 12.48 5.54 -10.08
C PRO A 117 13.30 4.26 -10.25
N LYS A 118 13.33 3.42 -9.22
CA LYS A 118 14.11 2.16 -9.22
C LYS A 118 13.25 0.90 -9.05
N LEU A 119 12.08 1.00 -8.39
CA LEU A 119 11.15 -0.12 -8.31
C LEU A 119 10.51 -0.37 -9.68
N LYS A 120 10.04 -1.61 -9.89
CA LYS A 120 9.41 -2.05 -11.15
C LYS A 120 8.02 -2.62 -10.89
N ILE A 121 7.20 -1.87 -10.14
CA ILE A 121 5.85 -2.27 -9.78
C ILE A 121 4.90 -1.80 -10.87
N ARG A 122 4.43 -2.72 -11.71
CA ARG A 122 3.63 -2.44 -12.91
C ARG A 122 2.17 -2.11 -12.63
N ARG A 123 1.67 -2.54 -11.46
CA ARG A 123 0.27 -2.35 -11.08
C ARG A 123 0.17 -2.07 -9.59
N THR A 124 -0.49 -0.97 -9.25
CA THR A 124 -0.77 -0.53 -7.87
C THR A 124 -2.27 -0.42 -7.70
N VAL A 125 -2.85 -1.13 -6.72
CA VAL A 125 -4.29 -1.06 -6.43
C VAL A 125 -4.48 -0.67 -4.98
N LEU A 126 -5.36 0.31 -4.73
CA LEU A 126 -5.71 0.76 -3.39
C LEU A 126 -7.16 0.36 -3.10
N PHE A 127 -7.37 -0.31 -1.98
CA PHE A 127 -8.67 -0.51 -1.37
C PHE A 127 -8.72 0.30 -0.08
N THR A 128 -9.56 1.30 -0.07
CA THR A 128 -9.72 2.17 1.11
C THR A 128 -11.15 2.16 1.61
N THR A 129 -11.31 2.63 2.82
CA THR A 129 -12.62 2.82 3.44
C THR A 129 -12.72 4.22 4.03
N SER A 130 -13.89 4.83 3.99
CA SER A 130 -14.11 6.16 4.56
C SER A 130 -15.53 6.32 5.10
N GLU A 131 -15.71 7.29 6.00
CA GLU A 131 -17.05 7.71 6.43
C GLU A 131 -17.62 8.75 5.47
N ALA A 132 -16.80 9.71 5.04
CA ALA A 132 -17.17 10.74 4.09
C ALA A 132 -17.23 10.20 2.64
N PRO A 133 -17.96 10.88 1.74
CA PRO A 133 -18.11 10.46 0.34
C PRO A 133 -16.77 10.32 -0.39
N THR A 134 -16.67 9.32 -1.26
CA THR A 134 -15.48 9.04 -2.09
C THR A 134 -14.97 10.27 -2.85
N ALA A 135 -15.87 11.08 -3.38
CA ALA A 135 -15.53 12.31 -4.13
C ALA A 135 -14.70 13.31 -3.32
N THR A 136 -14.84 13.32 -1.98
CA THR A 136 -14.10 14.20 -1.08
C THR A 136 -12.58 13.95 -1.17
N PHE A 137 -12.16 12.73 -1.44
CA PHE A 137 -10.76 12.32 -1.40
C PHE A 137 -10.18 12.03 -2.80
N SER A 138 -10.99 12.16 -3.87
CA SER A 138 -10.59 11.74 -5.21
C SER A 138 -9.31 12.41 -5.69
N ALA A 139 -9.14 13.71 -5.49
CA ALA A 139 -7.94 14.43 -5.92
C ALA A 139 -6.66 13.86 -5.28
N TYR A 140 -6.71 13.44 -4.02
CA TYR A 140 -5.55 12.84 -3.36
C TYR A 140 -5.24 11.44 -3.92
N PHE A 141 -6.22 10.56 -3.98
CA PHE A 141 -6.00 9.15 -4.32
C PHE A 141 -5.91 8.87 -5.83
N THR A 142 -6.42 9.75 -6.69
CA THR A 142 -6.36 9.54 -8.15
C THR A 142 -5.31 10.41 -8.85
N HIS A 143 -4.79 11.46 -8.20
CA HIS A 143 -3.77 12.36 -8.76
C HIS A 143 -2.56 12.49 -7.85
N TYR A 144 -2.68 13.07 -6.65
CA TYR A 144 -1.52 13.41 -5.83
C TYR A 144 -0.68 12.18 -5.47
N LEU A 145 -1.26 11.17 -4.85
CA LEU A 145 -0.54 9.97 -4.41
C LEU A 145 0.06 9.17 -5.58
N PRO A 146 -0.67 8.91 -6.69
CA PRO A 146 -0.11 8.27 -7.87
C PRO A 146 1.02 9.05 -8.53
N GLU A 147 0.89 10.36 -8.69
CA GLU A 147 1.85 11.18 -9.45
C GLU A 147 3.09 11.55 -8.63
N HIS A 148 2.93 11.88 -7.34
CA HIS A 148 4.01 12.42 -6.52
C HIS A 148 4.69 11.39 -5.62
N VAL A 149 4.04 10.26 -5.32
CA VAL A 149 4.62 9.21 -4.49
C VAL A 149 4.90 7.96 -5.33
N PHE A 150 3.87 7.37 -5.94
CA PHE A 150 4.01 6.08 -6.62
C PHE A 150 4.89 6.18 -7.87
N ALA A 151 4.62 7.14 -8.76
CA ALA A 151 5.42 7.32 -9.96
C ALA A 151 6.89 7.67 -9.65
N ALA A 152 7.13 8.45 -8.60
CA ALA A 152 8.47 8.83 -8.16
C ALA A 152 9.36 7.63 -7.79
N VAL A 153 8.76 6.52 -7.35
CA VAL A 153 9.48 5.30 -6.96
C VAL A 153 9.33 4.16 -7.96
N GLY A 154 8.53 4.32 -9.03
CA GLY A 154 8.33 3.30 -10.07
C GLY A 154 7.16 2.34 -9.82
N MET A 155 6.19 2.78 -9.02
CA MET A 155 4.89 2.13 -8.88
C MET A 155 3.93 2.72 -9.91
N GLN A 156 3.41 1.91 -10.82
CA GLN A 156 2.61 2.34 -11.97
C GLN A 156 1.20 1.74 -11.95
N GLY A 157 0.36 2.16 -12.90
CA GLY A 157 -0.96 1.59 -13.13
C GLY A 157 -1.88 1.69 -11.93
N ALA A 158 -1.85 2.82 -11.22
CA ALA A 158 -2.64 3.03 -10.01
C ALA A 158 -4.14 2.94 -10.30
N ALA A 159 -4.86 2.18 -9.47
CA ALA A 159 -6.31 2.13 -9.42
C ALA A 159 -6.77 2.24 -7.98
N TRP A 160 -7.83 2.99 -7.74
CA TRP A 160 -8.36 3.25 -6.42
C TRP A 160 -9.82 2.83 -6.32
N HIS A 161 -10.13 2.03 -5.30
CA HIS A 161 -11.46 1.59 -4.92
C HIS A 161 -11.70 2.01 -3.47
N ASN A 162 -12.64 2.91 -3.26
CA ASN A 162 -13.03 3.33 -1.92
C ASN A 162 -14.43 2.85 -1.57
N PHE A 163 -14.60 2.34 -0.36
CA PHE A 163 -15.90 2.02 0.21
C PHE A 163 -16.24 3.10 1.23
N ASP A 164 -17.15 3.99 0.86
CA ASP A 164 -17.56 5.11 1.72
C ASP A 164 -18.80 4.81 2.56
N HIS A 165 -19.19 5.78 3.40
CA HIS A 165 -20.38 5.69 4.24
C HIS A 165 -20.48 4.43 5.11
N ILE A 166 -19.34 3.87 5.57
CA ILE A 166 -19.28 2.59 6.29
C ILE A 166 -20.37 2.41 7.36
N PRO A 167 -20.62 3.40 8.27
CA PRO A 167 -21.61 3.20 9.34
C PRO A 167 -23.06 3.03 8.83
N ARG A 168 -23.34 3.47 7.60
CA ARG A 168 -24.68 3.47 7.00
C ARG A 168 -24.84 2.43 5.89
N SER A 169 -23.77 1.70 5.58
CA SER A 169 -23.76 0.71 4.49
C SER A 169 -24.55 -0.55 4.86
N THR A 170 -25.19 -1.15 3.85
CA THR A 170 -25.92 -2.39 3.98
C THR A 170 -24.99 -3.62 3.91
N PRO A 171 -25.42 -4.81 4.39
CA PRO A 171 -24.67 -6.05 4.21
C PRO A 171 -24.44 -6.40 2.73
N GLU A 172 -25.39 -6.08 1.86
CA GLU A 172 -25.34 -6.34 0.41
C GLU A 172 -24.25 -5.49 -0.26
N GLU A 173 -24.18 -4.20 0.07
CA GLU A 173 -23.12 -3.30 -0.43
C GLU A 173 -21.74 -3.77 0.01
N ARG A 174 -21.58 -4.14 1.29
CA ARG A 174 -20.34 -4.71 1.80
C ARG A 174 -19.96 -5.99 1.09
N ALA A 175 -20.89 -6.91 0.90
CA ALA A 175 -20.65 -8.17 0.18
C ALA A 175 -20.25 -7.93 -1.28
N ALA A 176 -20.86 -6.95 -1.95
CA ALA A 176 -20.51 -6.57 -3.31
C ALA A 176 -19.08 -6.02 -3.40
N PHE A 177 -18.68 -5.18 -2.45
CA PHE A 177 -17.31 -4.63 -2.41
C PHE A 177 -16.26 -5.71 -2.11
N LEU A 178 -16.55 -6.66 -1.20
CA LEU A 178 -15.65 -7.80 -0.95
C LEU A 178 -15.47 -8.67 -2.20
N LYS A 179 -16.54 -8.91 -2.97
CA LYS A 179 -16.47 -9.63 -4.25
C LYS A 179 -15.63 -8.86 -5.29
N LEU A 180 -15.76 -7.52 -5.36
CA LEU A 180 -14.92 -6.68 -6.20
C LEU A 180 -13.44 -6.84 -5.80
N ALA A 181 -13.11 -6.71 -4.53
CA ALA A 181 -11.74 -6.80 -4.04
C ALA A 181 -11.10 -8.16 -4.34
N ALA A 182 -11.83 -9.25 -4.11
CA ALA A 182 -11.39 -10.60 -4.42
C ALA A 182 -11.15 -10.80 -5.93
N ARG A 183 -12.04 -10.30 -6.78
CA ARG A 183 -11.91 -10.38 -8.25
C ARG A 183 -10.71 -9.60 -8.76
N GLU A 184 -10.52 -8.35 -8.30
CA GLU A 184 -9.38 -7.53 -8.69
C GLU A 184 -8.05 -8.19 -8.27
N ALA A 185 -7.98 -8.74 -7.06
CA ALA A 185 -6.79 -9.46 -6.59
C ALA A 185 -6.48 -10.71 -7.44
N ALA A 186 -7.48 -11.54 -7.73
CA ALA A 186 -7.33 -12.72 -8.58
C ALA A 186 -6.88 -12.36 -10.01
N ALA A 187 -7.37 -11.25 -10.56
CA ALA A 187 -6.98 -10.77 -11.89
C ALA A 187 -5.52 -10.29 -11.93
N LEU A 188 -4.97 -9.83 -10.80
CA LEU A 188 -3.58 -9.39 -10.71
C LEU A 188 -2.58 -10.55 -10.72
N ILE A 189 -2.95 -11.74 -10.27
CA ILE A 189 -2.05 -12.89 -10.25
C ILE A 189 -1.91 -13.55 -11.64
N LYS A 190 -2.96 -13.47 -12.43
CA LYS A 190 -2.96 -13.95 -13.84
C LYS A 190 -2.15 -13.01 -14.72
#